data_443fa4ed5eecbbb4cad9e44ff95aaf38
#
_entry.id   443fa4ed5eecbbb4cad9e44ff95aaf38
#
_cell.length_a   1.000
_cell.length_b   1.000
_cell.length_c   1.000
_cell.angle_alpha   90.00
_cell.angle_beta   90.00
_cell.angle_gamma   90.00
#
_symmetry.space_group_name_H-M   'P 1'
#
loop_
_entity.id
_entity.type
_entity.pdbx_description
1 polymer ?
#
loop_
_entity_poly.entity_id
_entity_poly.type
_entity_poly.pdbx_seq_one_letter_code
_entity_poly.pdbx_strand_id
1 'polypeptide(L)'
;MEISATVRSARSAHEVTVRTGTATQPLSVSAKATGRGSAVNGGEFLMLALATCYCNDLYREAERLKIPLESVQVEASADFPGIGLAATNIRYRASVKSAAAASAIAELLRQTDAVAEVHNTLRAGVPVRLEP
;
A
#
# COMPACT_ATOMS: atom_id res chain seq x y z
N MET A 1 -5.47 16.52 -5.41
CA MET A 1 -5.69 16.02 -4.04
C MET A 1 -4.34 15.64 -3.44
N GLU A 2 -3.98 16.27 -2.35
CA GLU A 2 -2.72 15.97 -1.67
C GLU A 2 -2.91 14.89 -0.61
N ILE A 3 -1.99 13.94 -0.58
CA ILE A 3 -1.92 12.91 0.45
C ILE A 3 -0.59 13.10 1.19
N SER A 4 -0.63 13.07 2.50
CA SER A 4 0.56 13.23 3.33
C SER A 4 0.55 12.31 4.54
N ALA A 5 1.74 12.11 5.10
CA ALA A 5 1.91 11.37 6.34
C ALA A 5 2.94 12.09 7.22
N THR A 6 2.74 12.04 8.51
CA THR A 6 3.67 12.59 9.50
C THR A 6 4.01 11.52 10.52
N VAL A 7 5.30 11.34 10.75
CA VAL A 7 5.81 10.49 11.83
C VAL A 7 6.57 11.38 12.80
N ARG A 8 6.16 11.36 14.07
CA ARG A 8 6.85 12.05 15.14
C ARG A 8 7.36 11.02 16.13
N SER A 9 8.67 10.92 16.24
CA SER A 9 9.31 9.98 17.16
C SER A 9 10.08 10.76 18.22
N ALA A 10 9.78 10.46 19.48
CA ALA A 10 10.47 11.01 20.64
C ALA A 10 10.82 9.87 21.61
N ARG A 11 11.54 10.19 22.70
CA ARG A 11 11.99 9.17 23.65
C ARG A 11 10.84 8.33 24.22
N SER A 12 9.69 8.94 24.48
CA SER A 12 8.55 8.32 25.16
C SER A 12 7.28 8.25 24.33
N ALA A 13 7.34 8.67 23.06
CA ALA A 13 6.14 8.74 22.23
C ALA A 13 6.48 8.46 20.76
N HIS A 14 5.58 7.77 20.08
CA HIS A 14 5.65 7.52 18.64
C HIS A 14 4.26 7.77 18.08
N GLU A 15 4.13 8.79 17.23
CA GLU A 15 2.86 9.22 16.67
C GLU A 15 2.89 9.18 15.16
N VAL A 16 1.86 8.63 14.56
CA VAL A 16 1.70 8.54 13.10
C VAL A 16 0.34 9.10 12.72
N THR A 17 0.35 9.99 11.75
CA THR A 17 -0.87 10.61 11.22
C THR A 17 -0.83 10.56 9.71
N VAL A 18 -1.95 10.25 9.08
CA VAL A 18 -2.11 10.32 7.63
C VAL A 18 -3.22 11.30 7.27
N ARG A 19 -3.10 11.92 6.11
CA ARG A 19 -4.05 12.94 5.65
C ARG A 19 -4.32 12.79 4.16
N THR A 20 -5.57 12.90 3.78
CA THR A 20 -6.02 13.01 2.39
C THR A 20 -6.86 14.27 2.27
N GLY A 21 -6.37 15.25 1.49
CA GLY A 21 -7.01 16.57 1.44
C GLY A 21 -7.08 17.19 2.83
N THR A 22 -8.29 17.41 3.35
CA THR A 22 -8.52 17.94 4.70
C THR A 22 -8.83 16.85 5.74
N ALA A 23 -8.98 15.59 5.31
CA ALA A 23 -9.32 14.49 6.20
C ALA A 23 -8.04 13.90 6.82
N THR A 24 -7.93 13.97 8.14
CA THR A 24 -6.78 13.51 8.92
C THR A 24 -7.21 12.37 9.83
N GLN A 25 -6.37 11.36 9.95
CA GLN A 25 -6.58 10.28 10.92
C GLN A 25 -5.27 9.77 11.52
N PRO A 26 -5.27 9.43 12.81
CA PRO A 26 -4.12 8.81 13.43
C PRO A 26 -4.04 7.32 13.05
N LEU A 27 -2.82 6.79 13.02
CA LEU A 27 -2.57 5.36 12.94
C LEU A 27 -1.89 4.90 14.21
N SER A 28 -2.33 3.79 14.77
CA SER A 28 -1.71 3.17 15.93
C SER A 28 -0.52 2.32 15.49
N VAL A 29 0.67 2.88 15.59
CA VAL A 29 1.92 2.22 15.25
C VAL A 29 2.85 2.31 16.46
N SER A 30 3.30 1.17 16.96
CA SER A 30 4.15 1.10 18.13
C SER A 30 5.57 1.58 17.83
N ALA A 31 6.20 2.19 18.83
CA ALA A 31 7.65 2.39 18.82
C ALA A 31 8.38 1.03 18.87
N LYS A 32 9.65 1.01 18.43
CA LYS A 32 10.50 -0.16 18.62
C LYS A 32 10.57 -0.53 20.08
N ALA A 33 10.63 -1.84 20.36
CA ALA A 33 10.82 -2.34 21.74
C ALA A 33 12.15 -1.89 22.35
N THR A 34 13.18 -1.79 21.51
CA THR A 34 14.51 -1.28 21.89
C THR A 34 14.99 -0.29 20.85
N GLY A 35 15.63 0.81 21.29
CA GLY A 35 16.05 1.86 20.39
C GLY A 35 14.94 2.88 20.13
N ARG A 36 15.02 3.57 19.01
CA ARG A 36 14.09 4.61 18.63
C ARG A 36 13.51 4.34 17.23
N GLY A 37 12.39 4.96 16.96
CA GLY A 37 11.70 4.84 15.70
C GLY A 37 10.54 3.86 15.75
N SER A 38 10.04 3.49 14.59
CA SER A 38 8.84 2.68 14.41
C SER A 38 9.15 1.18 14.45
N ALA A 39 8.31 0.41 15.14
CA ALA A 39 8.39 -1.05 15.10
C ALA A 39 8.09 -1.59 13.69
N VAL A 40 7.19 -0.94 12.95
CA VAL A 40 6.93 -1.24 11.54
C VAL A 40 7.87 -0.38 10.70
N ASN A 41 8.68 -1.01 9.85
CA ASN A 41 9.67 -0.29 9.05
C ASN A 41 9.07 0.25 7.74
N GLY A 42 9.82 1.15 7.07
CA GLY A 42 9.38 1.77 5.83
C GLY A 42 9.15 0.78 4.69
N GLY A 43 9.93 -0.27 4.60
CA GLY A 43 9.75 -1.34 3.61
C GLY A 43 8.42 -2.08 3.80
N GLU A 44 8.08 -2.38 5.05
CA GLU A 44 6.78 -2.98 5.40
C GLU A 44 5.63 -2.03 5.05
N PHE A 45 5.77 -0.74 5.34
CA PHE A 45 4.77 0.25 4.95
C PHE A 45 4.62 0.37 3.44
N LEU A 46 5.71 0.27 2.69
CA LEU A 46 5.65 0.31 1.22
C LEU A 46 4.88 -0.91 0.68
N MET A 47 5.14 -2.10 1.21
CA MET A 47 4.39 -3.31 0.83
C MET A 47 2.92 -3.21 1.24
N LEU A 48 2.65 -2.68 2.43
CA LEU A 48 1.30 -2.44 2.89
C LEU A 48 0.57 -1.43 2.00
N ALA A 49 1.25 -0.39 1.53
CA ALA A 49 0.68 0.58 0.60
C ALA A 49 0.24 -0.08 -0.70
N LEU A 50 1.08 -0.94 -1.28
CA LEU A 50 0.73 -1.71 -2.48
C LEU A 50 -0.47 -2.62 -2.24
N ALA A 51 -0.44 -3.40 -1.17
CA ALA A 51 -1.52 -4.33 -0.85
C ALA A 51 -2.84 -3.61 -0.58
N THR A 52 -2.81 -2.52 0.17
CA THR A 52 -3.99 -1.72 0.52
C THR A 52 -4.58 -1.04 -0.71
N CYS A 53 -3.74 -0.42 -1.53
CA CYS A 53 -4.16 0.25 -2.76
C CYS A 53 -4.90 -0.74 -3.67
N TYR A 54 -4.29 -1.89 -3.93
CA TYR A 54 -4.88 -2.88 -4.82
C TYR A 54 -6.17 -3.48 -4.25
N CYS A 55 -6.21 -3.76 -2.95
CA CYS A 55 -7.41 -4.27 -2.29
C CYS A 55 -8.59 -3.29 -2.42
N ASN A 56 -8.36 -2.02 -2.16
CA ASN A 56 -9.39 -0.99 -2.28
C ASN A 56 -9.85 -0.85 -3.74
N ASP A 57 -8.90 -0.84 -4.67
CA ASP A 57 -9.20 -0.70 -6.09
C ASP A 57 -9.97 -1.92 -6.63
N LEU A 58 -9.68 -3.13 -6.14
CA LEU A 58 -10.45 -4.32 -6.52
C LEU A 58 -11.93 -4.17 -6.19
N TYR A 59 -12.26 -3.68 -5.00
CA TYR A 59 -13.65 -3.46 -4.63
C TYR A 59 -14.31 -2.38 -5.51
N ARG A 60 -13.60 -1.29 -5.77
CA ARG A 60 -14.10 -0.22 -6.65
C ARG A 60 -14.35 -0.72 -8.07
N GLU A 61 -13.39 -1.43 -8.65
CA GLU A 61 -13.48 -1.95 -10.02
C GLU A 61 -14.50 -3.08 -10.13
N ALA A 62 -14.61 -3.93 -9.12
CA ALA A 62 -15.63 -4.97 -9.08
C ALA A 62 -17.04 -4.37 -9.07
N GLU A 63 -17.26 -3.31 -8.30
CA GLU A 63 -18.54 -2.58 -8.30
C GLU A 63 -18.85 -2.01 -9.68
N ARG A 64 -17.87 -1.37 -10.32
CA ARG A 64 -18.00 -0.82 -11.68
C ARG A 64 -18.37 -1.90 -12.69
N LEU A 65 -17.76 -3.07 -12.60
CA LEU A 65 -17.97 -4.20 -13.51
C LEU A 65 -19.12 -5.12 -13.08
N LYS A 66 -19.76 -4.81 -11.95
CA LYS A 66 -20.87 -5.59 -11.37
C LYS A 66 -20.46 -7.05 -11.08
N ILE A 67 -19.26 -7.21 -10.55
CA ILE A 67 -18.73 -8.53 -10.13
C ILE A 67 -18.86 -8.62 -8.61
N PRO A 68 -19.60 -9.62 -8.08
CA PRO A 68 -19.71 -9.79 -6.63
C PRO A 68 -18.38 -10.30 -6.05
N LEU A 69 -17.91 -9.70 -4.96
CA LEU A 69 -16.76 -10.18 -4.22
C LEU A 69 -17.17 -10.58 -2.81
N GLU A 70 -16.83 -11.79 -2.41
CA GLU A 70 -17.06 -12.27 -1.05
C GLU A 70 -15.88 -11.88 -0.15
N SER A 71 -14.65 -12.12 -0.61
CA SER A 71 -13.43 -11.73 0.12
C SER A 71 -12.27 -11.51 -0.83
N VAL A 72 -11.31 -10.71 -0.37
CA VAL A 72 -10.08 -10.39 -1.10
C VAL A 72 -8.91 -10.50 -0.12
N GLN A 73 -7.85 -11.15 -0.55
CA GLN A 73 -6.56 -11.14 0.13
C GLN A 73 -5.50 -10.67 -0.85
N VAL A 74 -4.74 -9.66 -0.48
CA VAL A 74 -3.63 -9.15 -1.29
C VAL A 74 -2.34 -9.29 -0.52
N GLU A 75 -1.32 -9.81 -1.19
CA GLU A 75 0.01 -9.99 -0.64
C GLU A 75 1.01 -9.29 -1.55
N ALA A 76 1.86 -8.45 -0.98
CA ALA A 76 2.93 -7.76 -1.69
C ALA A 76 4.26 -8.07 -1.03
N SER A 77 5.31 -8.20 -1.83
CA SER A 77 6.65 -8.50 -1.34
C SER A 77 7.71 -7.88 -2.23
N ALA A 78 8.90 -7.66 -1.67
CA ALA A 78 10.06 -7.15 -2.37
C ALA A 78 11.33 -7.64 -1.67
N ASP A 79 12.44 -7.56 -2.38
CA ASP A 79 13.76 -7.84 -1.81
C ASP A 79 14.47 -6.51 -1.55
N PHE A 80 14.95 -6.32 -0.32
CA PHE A 80 15.74 -5.16 0.09
C PHE A 80 17.20 -5.62 0.26
N PRO A 81 18.07 -5.40 -0.73
CA PRO A 81 19.39 -6.02 -0.78
C PRO A 81 20.38 -5.45 0.23
N GLY A 82 20.19 -4.22 0.72
CA GLY A 82 21.11 -3.64 1.69
C GLY A 82 20.82 -2.18 2.01
N ILE A 83 21.54 -1.64 2.96
CA ILE A 83 21.40 -0.25 3.44
C ILE A 83 21.64 0.71 2.26
N GLY A 84 20.71 1.64 2.05
CA GLY A 84 20.83 2.67 1.03
C GLY A 84 20.53 2.19 -0.40
N LEU A 85 20.23 0.91 -0.58
CA LEU A 85 19.92 0.36 -1.89
C LEU A 85 18.42 0.28 -2.15
N ALA A 86 18.05 0.49 -3.39
CA ALA A 86 16.65 0.37 -3.81
C ALA A 86 16.16 -1.07 -3.69
N ALA A 87 14.89 -1.23 -3.38
CA ALA A 87 14.23 -2.53 -3.41
C ALA A 87 14.21 -3.10 -4.84
N THR A 88 14.28 -4.40 -4.94
CA THR A 88 14.19 -5.15 -6.20
C THR A 88 13.09 -6.19 -6.12
N ASN A 89 12.72 -6.74 -7.27
CA ASN A 89 11.76 -7.84 -7.34
C ASN A 89 10.46 -7.54 -6.59
N ILE A 90 9.91 -6.33 -6.78
CA ILE A 90 8.63 -5.95 -6.20
C ILE A 90 7.53 -6.71 -6.94
N ARG A 91 6.73 -7.44 -6.20
CA ARG A 91 5.67 -8.28 -6.75
C ARG A 91 4.48 -8.33 -5.81
N TYR A 92 3.31 -8.58 -6.36
CA TYR A 92 2.11 -8.76 -5.56
C TYR A 92 1.14 -9.73 -6.23
N ARG A 93 0.24 -10.27 -5.44
CA ARG A 93 -0.83 -11.15 -5.90
C ARG A 93 -2.07 -10.95 -5.08
N ALA A 94 -3.22 -11.24 -5.69
CA ALA A 94 -4.51 -11.22 -5.01
C ALA A 94 -5.20 -12.57 -5.14
N SER A 95 -5.84 -12.99 -4.05
CA SER A 95 -6.76 -14.12 -4.02
C SER A 95 -8.16 -13.56 -3.79
N VAL A 96 -9.09 -13.89 -4.68
CA VAL A 96 -10.44 -13.39 -4.66
C VAL A 96 -11.42 -14.55 -4.52
N LYS A 97 -12.34 -14.44 -3.57
CA LYS A 97 -13.46 -15.36 -3.43
C LYS A 97 -14.71 -14.69 -4.00
N SER A 98 -15.30 -15.32 -5.00
CA SER A 98 -16.44 -14.79 -5.75
C SER A 98 -17.22 -15.92 -6.42
N ALA A 99 -18.52 -15.70 -6.61
CA ALA A 99 -19.37 -16.58 -7.42
C ALA A 99 -19.20 -16.34 -8.94
N ALA A 100 -18.50 -15.28 -9.34
CA ALA A 100 -18.26 -14.97 -10.75
C ALA A 100 -17.36 -16.00 -11.42
N ALA A 101 -17.44 -16.10 -12.76
CA ALA A 101 -16.60 -16.98 -13.55
C ALA A 101 -15.10 -16.60 -13.41
N ALA A 102 -14.22 -17.58 -13.50
CA ALA A 102 -12.78 -17.38 -13.40
C ALA A 102 -12.26 -16.36 -14.43
N SER A 103 -12.81 -16.35 -15.64
CA SER A 103 -12.46 -15.37 -16.68
C SER A 103 -12.83 -13.94 -16.31
N ALA A 104 -13.97 -13.74 -15.65
CA ALA A 104 -14.38 -12.43 -15.16
C ALA A 104 -13.46 -11.93 -14.05
N ILE A 105 -13.05 -12.81 -13.14
CA ILE A 105 -12.10 -12.47 -12.08
C ILE A 105 -10.72 -12.14 -12.67
N ALA A 106 -10.24 -12.92 -13.63
CA ALA A 106 -8.96 -12.63 -14.29
C ALA A 106 -8.96 -11.24 -14.96
N GLU A 107 -10.06 -10.88 -15.62
CA GLU A 107 -10.19 -9.57 -16.25
C GLU A 107 -10.28 -8.44 -15.20
N LEU A 108 -10.99 -8.67 -14.09
CA LEU A 108 -11.04 -7.73 -12.97
C LEU A 108 -9.62 -7.46 -12.43
N LEU A 109 -8.84 -8.51 -12.20
CA LEU A 109 -7.46 -8.36 -11.69
C LEU A 109 -6.61 -7.55 -12.65
N ARG A 110 -6.72 -7.82 -13.94
CA ARG A 110 -5.96 -7.13 -14.99
C ARG A 110 -6.35 -5.64 -15.07
N GLN A 111 -7.64 -5.33 -15.10
CA GLN A 111 -8.11 -3.94 -15.16
C GLN A 111 -7.74 -3.16 -13.90
N THR A 112 -7.80 -3.78 -12.75
CA THR A 112 -7.41 -3.16 -11.48
C THR A 112 -5.91 -2.84 -11.47
N ASP A 113 -5.06 -3.76 -11.95
CA ASP A 113 -3.63 -3.52 -12.06
C ASP A 113 -3.32 -2.27 -12.90
N ALA A 114 -4.05 -2.08 -13.98
CA ALA A 114 -3.81 -0.95 -14.88
C ALA A 114 -4.11 0.42 -14.24
N VAL A 115 -4.99 0.48 -13.26
CA VAL A 115 -5.43 1.74 -12.62
C VAL A 115 -4.92 1.92 -11.18
N ALA A 116 -4.08 1.01 -10.68
CA ALA A 116 -3.56 1.06 -9.32
C ALA A 116 -2.51 2.17 -9.20
N GLU A 117 -2.86 3.27 -8.55
CA GLU A 117 -2.06 4.50 -8.51
C GLU A 117 -0.70 4.31 -7.83
N VAL A 118 -0.63 3.58 -6.72
CA VAL A 118 0.63 3.34 -6.00
C VAL A 118 1.57 2.49 -6.87
N HIS A 119 1.03 1.46 -7.52
CA HIS A 119 1.77 0.60 -8.43
C HIS A 119 2.32 1.41 -9.62
N ASN A 120 1.47 2.23 -10.22
CA ASN A 120 1.86 3.08 -11.35
C ASN A 120 2.88 4.14 -10.94
N THR A 121 2.80 4.66 -9.72
CA THR A 121 3.80 5.59 -9.17
C THR A 121 5.18 4.95 -9.10
N LEU A 122 5.27 3.73 -8.59
CA LEU A 122 6.54 3.00 -8.50
C LEU A 122 7.07 2.60 -9.88
N ARG A 123 6.20 2.15 -10.76
CA ARG A 123 6.56 1.79 -12.15
C ARG A 123 7.11 2.99 -12.93
N ALA A 124 6.58 4.17 -12.69
CA ALA A 124 7.02 5.40 -13.34
C ALA A 124 8.36 5.92 -12.79
N GLY A 125 8.81 5.44 -11.65
CA GLY A 125 10.04 5.92 -11.02
C GLY A 125 9.97 7.40 -10.66
N VAL A 126 8.85 7.86 -10.11
CA VAL A 126 8.64 9.28 -9.75
C VAL A 126 9.71 9.75 -8.78
N PRO A 127 10.38 10.89 -9.05
CA PRO A 127 11.44 11.39 -8.18
C PRO A 127 10.97 11.73 -6.77
N VAL A 128 11.83 11.45 -5.80
CA VAL A 128 11.64 11.84 -4.40
C VAL A 128 12.68 12.91 -4.07
N ARG A 129 12.26 14.05 -3.51
CA ARG A 129 13.12 15.19 -3.21
C ARG A 129 13.19 15.45 -1.71
N LEU A 130 14.40 15.71 -1.23
CA LEU A 130 14.58 16.27 0.10
C LEU A 130 14.34 17.80 0.00
N GLU A 131 13.39 18.30 0.77
CA GLU A 131 13.13 19.73 0.88
C GLU A 131 13.94 20.31 2.05
N PRO A 132 14.46 21.55 1.92
CA PRO A 132 15.21 22.20 2.98
C PRO A 132 14.37 22.51 4.22
#